data_8e5938d238020b45251cbb25f9990581
#
_entry.id   8e5938d238020b45251cbb25f9990581
#
_cell.length_a   1.000
_cell.length_b   1.000
_cell.length_c   1.000
_cell.angle_alpha   90.00
_cell.angle_beta   90.00
_cell.angle_gamma   90.00
#
_symmetry.space_group_name_H-M   'P 1'
#
loop_
_entity.id
_entity.type
_entity.pdbx_description
1 polymer ?
#
loop_
_entity_poly.entity_id
_entity_poly.type
_entity_poly.pdbx_seq_one_letter_code
_entity_poly.pdbx_strand_id
1 'polypeptide(L)'
;DETRSVPSEAQSGEPPRARQRLIIAANRLPISAIRKPDGKWGLNQSAGGLVSALSGVGNNYEMLWVGWPGVFVEEGPERDALTELLMRRGCLPIYLSRSEVDLYYNGYCNNILWPLFHYVPLSFESKLSETKNMGLQWQAYQEANELFARVILNAYQPGDAVWCHDYHLMLLPSRLKDEYPSMKVGWFLHTPFPSSEIYRMLPVREELLLSVLAADLIGFHTYDYARHFVSACSRILGFEGTPEGVEDNGNFTRVAAFPIGIDPGRFTQALETERVQAHINELRQRFQGRKVMLGVDRLDMIEGIPQQLL
;
A
#
# COMPACT_ATOMS: atom_id res chain seq x y z
N ASP A 1 -4.16 -65.41 26.00
CA ASP A 1 -4.63 -64.08 25.57
C ASP A 1 -3.41 -63.19 25.32
N GLU A 2 -3.03 -63.20 24.06
CA GLU A 2 -1.90 -62.39 23.57
C GLU A 2 -2.43 -60.99 23.21
N THR A 3 -2.06 -59.98 23.97
CA THR A 3 -2.24 -58.57 23.61
C THR A 3 -1.07 -58.14 22.74
N ARG A 4 -1.30 -58.06 21.43
CA ARG A 4 -0.39 -57.43 20.47
C ARG A 4 -0.34 -55.94 20.71
N SER A 5 0.80 -55.44 21.12
CA SER A 5 1.15 -54.00 21.11
C SER A 5 1.41 -53.55 19.68
N VAL A 6 0.63 -52.51 19.23
CA VAL A 6 0.85 -51.81 17.95
C VAL A 6 2.02 -50.91 18.12
N PRO A 7 3.00 -50.85 17.20
CA PRO A 7 4.11 -49.91 17.26
C PRO A 7 3.58 -48.47 16.93
N SER A 8 3.86 -47.52 17.79
CA SER A 8 3.70 -46.11 17.58
C SER A 8 4.50 -45.70 16.30
N GLU A 9 3.78 -45.23 15.29
CA GLU A 9 4.41 -44.59 14.12
C GLU A 9 5.16 -43.34 14.58
N ALA A 10 6.50 -43.39 14.41
CA ALA A 10 7.34 -42.23 14.57
C ALA A 10 6.94 -41.19 13.51
N GLN A 11 6.40 -40.08 13.95
CA GLN A 11 6.20 -38.89 13.11
C GLN A 11 7.58 -38.46 12.58
N SER A 12 7.82 -38.70 11.29
CA SER A 12 8.94 -38.16 10.55
C SER A 12 8.77 -36.64 10.50
N GLY A 13 9.44 -35.93 11.40
CA GLY A 13 9.52 -34.48 11.38
C GLY A 13 10.27 -34.04 10.12
N GLU A 14 9.54 -33.65 9.07
CA GLU A 14 10.14 -32.84 8.01
C GLU A 14 10.75 -31.58 8.66
N PRO A 15 11.95 -31.18 8.29
CA PRO A 15 12.52 -29.94 8.77
C PRO A 15 11.57 -28.80 8.37
N PRO A 16 11.34 -27.78 9.24
CA PRO A 16 10.47 -26.69 8.94
C PRO A 16 10.91 -26.06 7.61
N ARG A 17 10.04 -26.07 6.61
CA ARG A 17 10.29 -25.41 5.32
C ARG A 17 10.67 -23.97 5.61
N ALA A 18 11.81 -23.51 5.10
CA ALA A 18 12.23 -22.12 5.20
C ALA A 18 11.05 -21.24 4.70
N ARG A 19 10.61 -20.30 5.55
CA ARG A 19 9.52 -19.39 5.18
C ARG A 19 9.95 -18.60 3.96
N GLN A 20 9.09 -18.53 2.95
CA GLN A 20 9.31 -17.67 1.80
C GLN A 20 9.36 -16.21 2.26
N ARG A 21 10.33 -15.45 1.75
CA ARG A 21 10.45 -14.03 2.07
C ARG A 21 9.53 -13.21 1.16
N LEU A 22 8.79 -12.27 1.78
CA LEU A 22 7.86 -11.36 1.11
C LEU A 22 8.31 -9.91 1.37
N ILE A 23 8.71 -9.23 0.30
CA ILE A 23 9.05 -7.81 0.33
C ILE A 23 7.80 -7.00 0.06
N ILE A 24 7.36 -6.18 1.03
CA ILE A 24 6.18 -5.35 0.95
C ILE A 24 6.60 -3.91 0.73
N ALA A 25 6.32 -3.37 -0.44
CA ALA A 25 6.59 -1.99 -0.79
C ALA A 25 5.32 -1.14 -0.61
N ALA A 26 5.36 -0.18 0.29
CA ALA A 26 4.27 0.76 0.55
C ALA A 26 4.83 2.16 0.80
N ASN A 27 4.07 3.21 0.46
CA ASN A 27 4.53 4.59 0.63
C ASN A 27 5.02 4.88 2.06
N ARG A 28 4.36 4.31 3.08
CA ARG A 28 4.73 4.45 4.51
C ARG A 28 5.09 3.09 5.10
N LEU A 29 6.13 3.08 5.94
CA LEU A 29 6.43 1.93 6.77
C LEU A 29 5.29 1.64 7.76
N PRO A 30 5.13 0.38 8.22
CA PRO A 30 4.18 0.02 9.28
C PRO A 30 4.58 0.58 10.65
N ILE A 31 5.72 1.24 10.72
CA ILE A 31 6.32 1.81 11.91
C ILE A 31 6.64 3.28 11.64
N SER A 32 6.22 4.17 12.54
CA SER A 32 6.58 5.59 12.50
C SER A 32 7.71 5.86 13.48
N ALA A 33 8.74 6.56 13.00
CA ALA A 33 9.82 7.04 13.85
C ALA A 33 9.42 8.34 14.55
N ILE A 34 9.75 8.47 15.82
CA ILE A 34 9.54 9.69 16.61
C ILE A 34 10.82 10.07 17.36
N ARG A 35 11.06 11.37 17.50
CA ARG A 35 12.17 11.88 18.30
C ARG A 35 11.72 11.97 19.76
N LYS A 36 12.42 11.26 20.66
CA LYS A 36 12.16 11.31 22.09
C LYS A 36 12.82 12.55 22.71
N PRO A 37 12.38 13.00 23.90
CA PRO A 37 13.00 14.12 24.61
C PRO A 37 14.49 13.91 24.93
N ASP A 38 14.94 12.67 25.08
CA ASP A 38 16.35 12.30 25.32
C ASP A 38 17.21 12.29 24.05
N GLY A 39 16.64 12.72 22.92
CA GLY A 39 17.31 12.75 21.63
C GLY A 39 17.38 11.41 20.91
N LYS A 40 16.92 10.32 21.49
CA LYS A 40 16.91 8.99 20.87
C LYS A 40 15.69 8.80 19.97
N TRP A 41 15.80 7.88 19.03
CA TRP A 41 14.68 7.46 18.22
C TRP A 41 13.75 6.51 18.99
N GLY A 42 12.45 6.78 18.91
CA GLY A 42 11.40 5.87 19.31
C GLY A 42 10.66 5.35 18.07
N LEU A 43 10.13 4.14 18.16
CA LEU A 43 9.34 3.53 17.09
C LEU A 43 7.92 3.24 17.62
N ASN A 44 6.92 3.75 16.91
CA ASN A 44 5.51 3.47 17.17
C ASN A 44 4.94 2.67 16.00
N GLN A 45 4.13 1.66 16.29
CA GLN A 45 3.40 0.94 15.27
C GLN A 45 2.36 1.87 14.63
N SER A 46 2.34 1.92 13.30
CA SER A 46 1.34 2.68 12.56
C SER A 46 -0.01 1.96 12.60
N ALA A 47 -1.08 2.70 12.83
CA ALA A 47 -2.45 2.15 12.88
C ALA A 47 -3.12 2.14 11.50
N GLY A 48 -2.38 1.78 10.44
CA GLY A 48 -2.92 1.76 9.07
C GLY A 48 -3.72 0.50 8.77
N GLY A 49 -4.74 0.62 7.90
CA GLY A 49 -5.56 -0.51 7.44
C GLY A 49 -4.73 -1.64 6.80
N LEU A 50 -3.75 -1.28 5.96
CA LEU A 50 -2.84 -2.23 5.33
C LEU A 50 -2.02 -3.00 6.38
N VAL A 51 -1.48 -2.32 7.39
CA VAL A 51 -0.69 -2.94 8.47
C VAL A 51 -1.53 -3.94 9.26
N SER A 52 -2.77 -3.56 9.58
CA SER A 52 -3.72 -4.43 10.29
C SER A 52 -4.10 -5.65 9.46
N ALA A 53 -4.33 -5.48 8.16
CA ALA A 53 -4.69 -6.57 7.25
C ALA A 53 -3.55 -7.57 7.07
N LEU A 54 -2.30 -7.10 6.97
CA LEU A 54 -1.13 -7.95 6.75
C LEU A 54 -0.56 -8.57 8.03
N SER A 55 -1.03 -8.16 9.21
CA SER A 55 -0.55 -8.73 10.48
C SER A 55 -0.76 -10.26 10.58
N GLY A 56 -1.84 -10.78 9.98
CA GLY A 56 -2.11 -12.22 9.90
C GLY A 56 -1.21 -13.00 8.93
N VAL A 57 -0.61 -12.33 7.95
CA VAL A 57 0.24 -12.97 6.93
C VAL A 57 1.62 -13.32 7.46
N GLY A 58 2.12 -12.59 8.47
CA GLY A 58 3.44 -12.77 9.07
C GLY A 58 3.70 -14.15 9.69
N ASN A 59 2.67 -14.96 9.89
CA ASN A 59 2.84 -16.34 10.35
C ASN A 59 3.38 -17.27 9.25
N ASN A 60 3.12 -16.95 7.97
CA ASN A 60 3.44 -17.80 6.83
C ASN A 60 4.67 -17.31 6.04
N TYR A 61 5.03 -16.04 6.15
CA TYR A 61 6.10 -15.42 5.40
C TYR A 61 7.07 -14.68 6.33
N GLU A 62 8.33 -14.59 5.90
CA GLU A 62 9.28 -13.62 6.46
C GLU A 62 9.05 -12.29 5.76
N MET A 63 8.46 -11.33 6.47
CA MET A 63 8.09 -10.03 5.89
C MET A 63 9.21 -9.01 6.01
N LEU A 64 9.54 -8.36 4.90
CA LEU A 64 10.44 -7.22 4.81
C LEU A 64 9.67 -6.03 4.23
N TRP A 65 9.54 -4.95 4.99
CA TRP A 65 8.83 -3.75 4.56
C TRP A 65 9.78 -2.70 3.99
N VAL A 66 9.39 -2.11 2.89
CA VAL A 66 10.10 -0.99 2.25
C VAL A 66 9.17 0.23 2.20
N GLY A 67 9.60 1.36 2.74
CA GLY A 67 8.76 2.56 2.77
C GLY A 67 9.37 3.74 3.52
N TRP A 68 8.69 4.89 3.47
CA TRP A 68 9.12 6.09 4.17
C TRP A 68 8.77 6.01 5.68
N PRO A 69 9.73 6.27 6.60
CA PRO A 69 9.50 6.21 8.05
C PRO A 69 8.71 7.42 8.60
N GLY A 70 8.39 8.41 7.75
CA GLY A 70 7.59 9.57 8.12
C GLY A 70 8.34 10.69 8.82
N VAL A 71 9.65 10.66 8.78
CA VAL A 71 10.53 11.69 9.35
C VAL A 71 11.55 12.13 8.32
N PHE A 72 11.99 13.37 8.46
CA PHE A 72 13.08 13.93 7.65
C PHE A 72 14.37 13.84 8.46
N VAL A 73 15.35 13.14 7.91
CA VAL A 73 16.66 12.94 8.54
C VAL A 73 17.71 13.10 7.46
N GLU A 74 18.66 14.02 7.68
CA GLU A 74 19.78 14.23 6.78
C GLU A 74 20.76 13.04 6.81
N GLU A 75 21.55 12.90 5.76
CA GLU A 75 22.58 11.88 5.69
C GLU A 75 23.59 12.05 6.82
N GLY A 76 23.97 10.96 7.45
CA GLY A 76 24.93 10.96 8.54
C GLY A 76 24.60 9.96 9.65
N PRO A 77 25.35 10.00 10.76
CA PRO A 77 25.27 8.99 11.82
C PRO A 77 23.88 8.84 12.45
N GLU A 78 23.09 9.90 12.44
CA GLU A 78 21.72 9.86 12.97
C GLU A 78 20.78 9.05 12.07
N ARG A 79 20.90 9.22 10.74
CA ARG A 79 20.15 8.44 9.75
C ARG A 79 20.57 6.98 9.77
N ASP A 80 21.88 6.71 9.94
CA ASP A 80 22.40 5.35 10.04
C ASP A 80 21.84 4.63 11.28
N ALA A 81 21.83 5.30 12.43
CA ALA A 81 21.26 4.77 13.66
C ALA A 81 19.76 4.47 13.54
N LEU A 82 18.99 5.36 12.88
CA LEU A 82 17.57 5.13 12.61
C LEU A 82 17.37 3.95 11.66
N THR A 83 18.17 3.88 10.59
CA THR A 83 18.13 2.78 9.62
C THR A 83 18.37 1.44 10.30
N GLU A 84 19.42 1.33 11.13
CA GLU A 84 19.71 0.10 11.87
C GLU A 84 18.56 -0.29 12.80
N LEU A 85 17.96 0.68 13.48
CA LEU A 85 16.83 0.44 14.38
C LEU A 85 15.60 -0.09 13.62
N LEU A 86 15.31 0.45 12.44
CA LEU A 86 14.22 0.00 11.57
C LEU A 86 14.50 -1.37 10.95
N MET A 87 15.73 -1.61 10.50
CA MET A 87 16.13 -2.91 9.92
C MET A 87 15.97 -4.06 10.92
N ARG A 88 16.26 -3.84 12.20
CA ARG A 88 16.00 -4.82 13.28
C ARG A 88 14.51 -5.18 13.44
N ARG A 89 13.62 -4.41 12.85
CA ARG A 89 12.16 -4.63 12.82
C ARG A 89 11.66 -5.09 11.46
N GLY A 90 12.56 -5.52 10.56
CA GLY A 90 12.20 -5.93 9.21
C GLY A 90 11.71 -4.78 8.33
N CYS A 91 12.18 -3.55 8.57
CA CYS A 91 11.81 -2.37 7.81
C CYS A 91 13.04 -1.75 7.16
N LEU A 92 13.01 -1.59 5.84
CA LEU A 92 13.99 -0.87 5.04
C LEU A 92 13.46 0.54 4.73
N PRO A 93 14.05 1.59 5.28
CA PRO A 93 13.55 2.94 5.08
C PRO A 93 13.91 3.50 3.72
N ILE A 94 12.97 4.22 3.13
CA ILE A 94 13.18 5.16 2.04
C ILE A 94 13.23 6.55 2.67
N TYR A 95 14.32 7.29 2.45
CA TYR A 95 14.42 8.66 2.94
C TYR A 95 14.14 9.65 1.82
N LEU A 96 13.16 10.49 2.07
CA LEU A 96 12.74 11.57 1.18
C LEU A 96 13.01 12.92 1.85
N SER A 97 13.49 13.88 1.09
CA SER A 97 13.57 15.27 1.51
C SER A 97 12.18 15.91 1.60
N ARG A 98 12.09 17.10 2.23
CA ARG A 98 10.83 17.85 2.29
C ARG A 98 10.30 18.18 0.89
N SER A 99 11.16 18.61 -0.02
CA SER A 99 10.78 18.96 -1.39
C SER A 99 10.29 17.73 -2.17
N GLU A 100 10.90 16.56 -2.00
CA GLU A 100 10.44 15.33 -2.63
C GLU A 100 9.07 14.91 -2.08
N VAL A 101 8.85 14.99 -0.76
CA VAL A 101 7.53 14.71 -0.18
C VAL A 101 6.48 15.69 -0.68
N ASP A 102 6.81 16.99 -0.78
CA ASP A 102 5.86 18.01 -1.26
C ASP A 102 5.50 17.82 -2.73
N LEU A 103 6.45 17.46 -3.60
CA LEU A 103 6.20 17.25 -5.02
C LEU A 103 5.60 15.87 -5.31
N TYR A 104 6.16 14.81 -4.74
CA TYR A 104 5.73 13.44 -4.98
C TYR A 104 4.44 13.11 -4.23
N TYR A 105 4.48 13.18 -2.88
CA TYR A 105 3.37 12.69 -2.07
C TYR A 105 2.21 13.70 -2.00
N ASN A 106 2.49 14.95 -1.55
CA ASN A 106 1.45 15.97 -1.46
C ASN A 106 1.00 16.43 -2.85
N GLY A 107 1.94 16.58 -3.78
CA GLY A 107 1.69 17.02 -5.14
C GLY A 107 1.05 15.92 -6.00
N TYR A 108 1.90 15.07 -6.61
CA TYR A 108 1.41 14.13 -7.62
C TYR A 108 0.42 13.09 -7.06
N CYS A 109 0.74 12.49 -5.92
CA CYS A 109 -0.12 11.47 -5.33
C CYS A 109 -1.45 12.05 -4.83
N ASN A 110 -1.42 13.07 -3.96
CA ASN A 110 -2.61 13.54 -3.27
C ASN A 110 -3.42 14.59 -4.04
N ASN A 111 -2.78 15.40 -4.89
CA ASN A 111 -3.49 16.42 -5.66
C ASN A 111 -3.89 15.97 -7.07
N ILE A 112 -3.29 14.91 -7.61
CA ILE A 112 -3.59 14.41 -8.97
C ILE A 112 -4.21 13.01 -8.92
N LEU A 113 -3.46 12.00 -8.44
CA LEU A 113 -3.93 10.60 -8.49
C LEU A 113 -5.09 10.35 -7.53
N TRP A 114 -5.00 10.81 -6.30
CA TRP A 114 -6.04 10.59 -5.29
C TRP A 114 -7.41 11.11 -5.71
N PRO A 115 -7.59 12.40 -6.11
CA PRO A 115 -8.87 12.88 -6.58
C PRO A 115 -9.36 12.13 -7.82
N LEU A 116 -8.49 11.92 -8.80
CA LEU A 116 -8.84 11.23 -10.04
C LEU A 116 -9.38 9.82 -9.78
N PHE A 117 -8.72 9.05 -8.90
CA PHE A 117 -9.14 7.70 -8.56
C PHE A 117 -10.45 7.68 -7.75
N HIS A 118 -10.80 8.78 -7.10
CA HIS A 118 -12.08 8.97 -6.42
C HIS A 118 -13.13 9.71 -7.26
N TYR A 119 -12.99 9.67 -8.59
CA TYR A 119 -13.94 10.23 -9.54
C TYR A 119 -14.09 11.77 -9.50
N VAL A 120 -13.10 12.46 -8.95
CA VAL A 120 -12.99 13.91 -9.04
C VAL A 120 -12.15 14.25 -10.27
N PRO A 121 -12.77 14.81 -11.35
CA PRO A 121 -12.05 15.13 -12.57
C PRO A 121 -10.96 16.17 -12.31
N LEU A 122 -9.84 16.03 -13.02
CA LEU A 122 -8.81 17.06 -13.02
C LEU A 122 -9.37 18.32 -13.69
N SER A 123 -9.31 19.47 -13.03
CA SER A 123 -9.71 20.74 -13.64
C SER A 123 -8.62 21.21 -14.61
N PHE A 124 -8.95 21.33 -15.88
CA PHE A 124 -8.05 21.81 -16.93
C PHE A 124 -7.94 23.34 -17.00
N GLU A 125 -8.66 24.07 -16.17
CA GLU A 125 -8.59 25.54 -16.12
C GLU A 125 -7.30 26.09 -15.51
N SER A 126 -6.34 25.21 -15.27
CA SER A 126 -5.09 25.58 -14.64
C SER A 126 -4.16 26.38 -15.57
N LYS A 127 -3.76 27.52 -15.08
CA LYS A 127 -2.79 28.44 -15.69
C LYS A 127 -1.46 27.75 -16.00
N LEU A 128 -0.67 28.31 -16.92
CA LEU A 128 0.66 27.81 -17.34
C LEU A 128 1.59 27.42 -16.18
N SER A 129 1.43 28.03 -15.00
CA SER A 129 2.17 27.72 -13.79
C SER A 129 1.87 26.33 -13.21
N GLU A 130 0.62 25.87 -13.33
CA GLU A 130 0.20 24.56 -12.81
C GLU A 130 0.67 23.43 -13.73
N THR A 131 0.73 23.67 -15.04
CA THR A 131 1.29 22.70 -16.00
C THR A 131 2.79 22.46 -15.75
N LYS A 132 3.56 23.51 -15.43
CA LYS A 132 4.96 23.36 -15.04
C LYS A 132 5.12 22.61 -13.72
N ASN A 133 4.23 22.89 -12.76
CA ASN A 133 4.24 22.20 -11.47
C ASN A 133 3.89 20.72 -11.64
N MET A 134 2.94 20.38 -12.50
CA MET A 134 2.59 18.98 -12.81
C MET A 134 3.80 18.21 -13.38
N GLY A 135 4.61 18.83 -14.24
CA GLY A 135 5.84 18.21 -14.75
C GLY A 135 6.87 17.92 -13.66
N LEU A 136 7.09 18.86 -12.75
CA LEU A 136 7.99 18.66 -11.60
C LEU A 136 7.45 17.61 -10.63
N GLN A 137 6.15 17.58 -10.38
CA GLN A 137 5.49 16.58 -9.56
C GLN A 137 5.59 15.18 -10.17
N TRP A 138 5.42 15.08 -11.49
CA TRP A 138 5.61 13.83 -12.22
C TRP A 138 7.06 13.34 -12.14
N GLN A 139 8.02 14.21 -12.35
CA GLN A 139 9.44 13.87 -12.20
C GLN A 139 9.73 13.36 -10.78
N ALA A 140 9.26 14.04 -9.75
CA ALA A 140 9.43 13.59 -8.35
C ALA A 140 8.76 12.23 -8.09
N TYR A 141 7.62 11.95 -8.73
CA TYR A 141 6.96 10.64 -8.67
C TYR A 141 7.82 9.53 -9.30
N GLN A 142 8.44 9.81 -10.46
CA GLN A 142 9.37 8.89 -11.11
C GLN A 142 10.60 8.63 -10.24
N GLU A 143 11.22 9.69 -9.69
CA GLU A 143 12.40 9.61 -8.83
C GLU A 143 12.13 8.84 -7.53
N ALA A 144 10.95 9.05 -6.91
CA ALA A 144 10.55 8.30 -5.73
C ALA A 144 10.39 6.80 -6.04
N ASN A 145 9.70 6.43 -7.14
CA ASN A 145 9.57 5.04 -7.55
C ASN A 145 10.93 4.40 -7.88
N GLU A 146 11.86 5.17 -8.47
CA GLU A 146 13.24 4.73 -8.71
C GLU A 146 13.98 4.44 -7.42
N LEU A 147 13.82 5.29 -6.40
CA LEU A 147 14.44 5.09 -5.10
C LEU A 147 13.90 3.82 -4.42
N PHE A 148 12.58 3.57 -4.50
CA PHE A 148 11.97 2.33 -4.03
C PHE A 148 12.55 1.11 -4.75
N ALA A 149 12.64 1.16 -6.08
CA ALA A 149 13.22 0.07 -6.88
C ALA A 149 14.65 -0.24 -6.43
N ARG A 150 15.50 0.78 -6.31
CA ARG A 150 16.90 0.64 -5.90
C ARG A 150 17.05 -0.04 -4.54
N VAL A 151 16.23 0.36 -3.55
CA VAL A 151 16.28 -0.24 -2.21
C VAL A 151 15.81 -1.70 -2.23
N ILE A 152 14.77 -2.00 -3.00
CA ILE A 152 14.27 -3.37 -3.15
C ILE A 152 15.30 -4.25 -3.87
N LEU A 153 15.85 -3.79 -4.98
CA LEU A 153 16.85 -4.53 -5.77
C LEU A 153 18.09 -4.86 -4.95
N ASN A 154 18.56 -3.95 -4.09
CA ASN A 154 19.67 -4.18 -3.19
C ASN A 154 19.37 -5.23 -2.09
N ALA A 155 18.11 -5.39 -1.72
CA ALA A 155 17.68 -6.32 -0.67
C ALA A 155 17.18 -7.67 -1.23
N TYR A 156 16.81 -7.70 -2.52
CA TYR A 156 16.22 -8.86 -3.18
C TYR A 156 17.16 -10.07 -3.20
N GLN A 157 16.57 -11.23 -2.95
CA GLN A 157 17.23 -12.53 -3.12
C GLN A 157 16.38 -13.43 -4.03
N PRO A 158 17.00 -14.29 -4.85
CA PRO A 158 16.26 -15.24 -5.67
C PRO A 158 15.28 -16.07 -4.82
N GLY A 159 14.02 -16.08 -5.24
CA GLY A 159 12.93 -16.77 -4.51
C GLY A 159 12.06 -15.84 -3.68
N ASP A 160 12.43 -14.58 -3.48
CA ASP A 160 11.56 -13.58 -2.88
C ASP A 160 10.37 -13.27 -3.77
N ALA A 161 9.25 -12.90 -3.15
CA ALA A 161 8.15 -12.22 -3.81
C ALA A 161 8.12 -10.75 -3.39
N VAL A 162 7.84 -9.86 -4.33
CA VAL A 162 7.67 -8.42 -4.06
C VAL A 162 6.21 -8.06 -4.24
N TRP A 163 5.65 -7.37 -3.25
CA TRP A 163 4.26 -6.91 -3.28
C TRP A 163 4.20 -5.38 -3.17
N CYS A 164 3.91 -4.73 -4.31
CA CYS A 164 3.82 -3.28 -4.43
C CYS A 164 2.40 -2.82 -4.09
N HIS A 165 2.27 -1.80 -3.25
CA HIS A 165 0.99 -1.32 -2.78
C HIS A 165 0.68 0.10 -3.22
N ASP A 166 -0.54 0.24 -3.76
CA ASP A 166 -1.26 1.48 -3.97
C ASP A 166 -0.75 2.36 -5.12
N TYR A 167 -1.49 3.44 -5.39
CA TYR A 167 -1.25 4.38 -6.48
C TYR A 167 0.06 5.18 -6.35
N HIS A 168 0.70 5.14 -5.19
CA HIS A 168 2.00 5.77 -4.98
C HIS A 168 3.14 5.09 -5.76
N LEU A 169 2.99 3.81 -6.07
CA LEU A 169 4.05 2.95 -6.58
C LEU A 169 3.67 2.26 -7.90
N MET A 170 2.96 2.98 -8.78
CA MET A 170 2.51 2.41 -10.07
C MET A 170 3.65 2.18 -11.05
N LEU A 171 4.78 2.89 -10.93
CA LEU A 171 5.96 2.68 -11.79
C LEU A 171 6.92 1.60 -11.27
N LEU A 172 6.71 1.13 -10.04
CA LEU A 172 7.62 0.19 -9.41
C LEU A 172 7.65 -1.19 -10.09
N PRO A 173 6.52 -1.79 -10.55
CA PRO A 173 6.55 -3.11 -11.17
C PRO A 173 7.47 -3.21 -12.40
N SER A 174 7.38 -2.25 -13.33
CA SER A 174 8.26 -2.26 -14.53
C SER A 174 9.72 -2.12 -14.16
N ARG A 175 10.07 -1.19 -13.26
CA ARG A 175 11.45 -0.95 -12.84
C ARG A 175 12.10 -2.20 -12.21
N LEU A 176 11.33 -2.97 -11.45
CA LEU A 176 11.80 -4.23 -10.88
C LEU A 176 11.98 -5.32 -11.94
N LYS A 177 11.03 -5.41 -12.87
CA LYS A 177 11.08 -6.41 -13.95
C LYS A 177 12.13 -6.11 -15.01
N ASP A 178 12.45 -4.84 -15.24
CA ASP A 178 13.53 -4.43 -16.16
C ASP A 178 14.89 -4.98 -15.69
N GLU A 179 15.14 -4.98 -14.38
CA GLU A 179 16.37 -5.50 -13.79
C GLU A 179 16.34 -7.03 -13.58
N TYR A 180 15.20 -7.55 -13.08
CA TYR A 180 15.00 -8.97 -12.83
C TYR A 180 13.69 -9.47 -13.43
N PRO A 181 13.66 -9.86 -14.73
CA PRO A 181 12.44 -10.32 -15.41
C PRO A 181 11.75 -11.52 -14.74
N SER A 182 12.53 -12.38 -14.04
CA SER A 182 12.01 -13.54 -13.32
C SER A 182 11.49 -13.24 -11.91
N MET A 183 11.67 -12.01 -11.39
CA MET A 183 11.17 -11.60 -10.07
C MET A 183 9.65 -11.76 -10.01
N LYS A 184 9.12 -12.31 -8.93
CA LYS A 184 7.67 -12.40 -8.68
C LYS A 184 7.18 -11.09 -8.10
N VAL A 185 6.42 -10.33 -8.88
CA VAL A 185 5.91 -9.01 -8.52
C VAL A 185 4.39 -9.03 -8.53
N GLY A 186 3.77 -8.69 -7.40
CA GLY A 186 2.36 -8.35 -7.30
C GLY A 186 2.17 -6.84 -7.14
N TRP A 187 1.08 -6.30 -7.67
CA TRP A 187 0.67 -4.93 -7.40
C TRP A 187 -0.79 -4.89 -6.94
N PHE A 188 -1.10 -4.09 -5.93
CA PHE A 188 -2.44 -4.01 -5.36
C PHE A 188 -2.87 -2.55 -5.17
N LEU A 189 -4.06 -2.20 -5.66
CA LEU A 189 -4.64 -0.87 -5.48
C LEU A 189 -5.66 -0.86 -4.35
N HIS A 190 -5.46 0.04 -3.39
CA HIS A 190 -6.35 0.18 -2.23
C HIS A 190 -7.46 1.23 -2.41
N THR A 191 -7.37 2.05 -3.45
CA THR A 191 -8.40 3.02 -3.84
C THR A 191 -9.30 2.45 -4.94
N PRO A 192 -10.42 3.09 -5.27
CA PRO A 192 -11.12 2.82 -6.51
C PRO A 192 -10.19 2.92 -7.72
N PHE A 193 -10.47 2.18 -8.78
CA PHE A 193 -9.93 2.45 -10.10
C PHE A 193 -11.06 3.07 -10.94
N PRO A 194 -10.88 4.29 -11.47
CA PRO A 194 -11.95 5.00 -12.16
C PRO A 194 -12.26 4.39 -13.53
N SER A 195 -13.40 4.76 -14.10
CA SER A 195 -13.72 4.39 -15.48
C SER A 195 -12.66 4.89 -16.46
N SER A 196 -12.56 4.24 -17.61
CA SER A 196 -11.60 4.62 -18.66
C SER A 196 -11.79 6.07 -19.15
N GLU A 197 -13.02 6.61 -19.09
CA GLU A 197 -13.34 7.99 -19.46
C GLU A 197 -12.72 9.00 -18.49
N ILE A 198 -12.67 8.68 -17.20
CA ILE A 198 -12.02 9.50 -16.17
C ILE A 198 -10.50 9.29 -16.23
N TYR A 199 -10.05 8.03 -16.24
CA TYR A 199 -8.63 7.71 -16.24
C TYR A 199 -7.87 8.31 -17.43
N ARG A 200 -8.50 8.38 -18.62
CA ARG A 200 -7.91 8.98 -19.81
C ARG A 200 -7.52 10.46 -19.70
N MET A 201 -8.04 11.15 -18.67
CA MET A 201 -7.66 12.54 -18.39
C MET A 201 -6.21 12.67 -17.91
N LEU A 202 -5.61 11.59 -17.44
CA LEU A 202 -4.22 11.58 -16.98
C LEU A 202 -3.25 11.62 -18.17
N PRO A 203 -2.36 12.62 -18.27
CA PRO A 203 -1.43 12.72 -19.41
C PRO A 203 -0.53 11.49 -19.59
N VAL A 204 -0.03 10.94 -18.49
CA VAL A 204 0.89 9.78 -18.44
C VAL A 204 0.17 8.44 -18.26
N ARG A 205 -1.10 8.37 -18.65
CA ARG A 205 -1.97 7.20 -18.47
C ARG A 205 -1.40 5.90 -19.04
N GLU A 206 -0.77 5.98 -20.20
CA GLU A 206 -0.20 4.82 -20.90
C GLU A 206 1.02 4.28 -20.13
N GLU A 207 1.93 5.16 -19.72
CA GLU A 207 3.13 4.80 -18.96
C GLU A 207 2.78 4.10 -17.64
N LEU A 208 1.79 4.60 -16.92
CA LEU A 208 1.33 3.98 -15.68
C LEU A 208 0.68 2.62 -15.88
N LEU A 209 -0.18 2.47 -16.91
CA LEU A 209 -0.80 1.17 -17.22
C LEU A 209 0.25 0.13 -17.63
N LEU A 210 1.17 0.49 -18.52
CA LEU A 210 2.24 -0.39 -18.99
C LEU A 210 3.11 -0.86 -17.82
N SER A 211 3.45 0.05 -16.92
CA SER A 211 4.25 -0.31 -15.75
C SER A 211 3.53 -1.27 -14.80
N VAL A 212 2.25 -1.02 -14.52
CA VAL A 212 1.46 -1.91 -13.66
C VAL A 212 1.28 -3.29 -14.31
N LEU A 213 1.09 -3.34 -15.65
CA LEU A 213 0.99 -4.60 -16.40
C LEU A 213 2.27 -5.45 -16.39
N ALA A 214 3.41 -4.88 -16.03
CA ALA A 214 4.64 -5.67 -15.80
C ALA A 214 4.55 -6.58 -14.57
N ALA A 215 3.60 -6.39 -13.66
CA ALA A 215 3.38 -7.28 -12.53
C ALA A 215 2.85 -8.66 -12.97
N ASP A 216 3.16 -9.72 -12.21
CA ASP A 216 2.63 -11.07 -12.45
C ASP A 216 1.15 -11.19 -12.02
N LEU A 217 0.74 -10.39 -11.02
CA LEU A 217 -0.62 -10.38 -10.47
C LEU A 217 -1.01 -8.96 -10.07
N ILE A 218 -2.16 -8.51 -10.51
CA ILE A 218 -2.75 -7.22 -10.17
C ILE A 218 -4.01 -7.45 -9.36
N GLY A 219 -4.10 -6.82 -8.18
CA GLY A 219 -5.20 -6.97 -7.25
C GLY A 219 -5.99 -5.68 -7.01
N PHE A 220 -7.29 -5.83 -6.82
CA PHE A 220 -8.23 -4.76 -6.46
C PHE A 220 -9.15 -5.23 -5.33
N HIS A 221 -9.83 -4.30 -4.64
CA HIS A 221 -10.81 -4.66 -3.61
C HIS A 221 -12.11 -5.22 -4.19
N THR A 222 -12.51 -4.78 -5.37
CA THR A 222 -13.78 -5.17 -6.00
C THR A 222 -13.58 -5.60 -7.44
N TYR A 223 -14.50 -6.42 -7.94
CA TYR A 223 -14.53 -6.81 -9.33
C TYR A 223 -14.74 -5.60 -10.27
N ASP A 224 -15.52 -4.61 -9.87
CA ASP A 224 -15.76 -3.44 -10.68
C ASP A 224 -14.48 -2.62 -10.92
N TYR A 225 -13.62 -2.49 -9.92
CA TYR A 225 -12.32 -1.82 -10.09
C TYR A 225 -11.38 -2.60 -11.01
N ALA A 226 -11.35 -3.93 -10.86
CA ALA A 226 -10.61 -4.81 -11.77
C ALA A 226 -11.10 -4.65 -13.22
N ARG A 227 -12.42 -4.67 -13.43
CA ARG A 227 -13.06 -4.48 -14.73
C ARG A 227 -12.75 -3.10 -15.34
N HIS A 228 -12.74 -2.04 -14.55
CA HIS A 228 -12.36 -0.70 -15.01
C HIS A 228 -10.90 -0.64 -15.45
N PHE A 229 -10.00 -1.27 -14.71
CA PHE A 229 -8.59 -1.38 -15.10
C PHE A 229 -8.41 -2.12 -16.43
N VAL A 230 -9.01 -3.30 -16.57
CA VAL A 230 -8.97 -4.08 -17.83
C VAL A 230 -9.55 -3.27 -18.99
N SER A 231 -10.68 -2.60 -18.78
CA SER A 231 -11.29 -1.71 -19.79
C SER A 231 -10.38 -0.54 -20.16
N ALA A 232 -9.66 0.04 -19.20
CA ALA A 232 -8.69 1.12 -19.48
C ALA A 232 -7.53 0.60 -20.32
N CYS A 233 -6.98 -0.58 -20.02
CA CYS A 233 -5.93 -1.20 -20.83
C CYS A 233 -6.40 -1.44 -22.27
N SER A 234 -7.60 -1.98 -22.46
CA SER A 234 -8.13 -2.22 -23.81
C SER A 234 -8.38 -0.94 -24.60
N ARG A 235 -8.95 0.09 -23.97
CA ARG A 235 -9.33 1.34 -24.64
C ARG A 235 -8.17 2.30 -24.88
N ILE A 236 -7.16 2.27 -24.04
CA ILE A 236 -6.03 3.21 -24.09
C ILE A 236 -4.82 2.57 -24.78
N LEU A 237 -4.51 1.31 -24.43
CA LEU A 237 -3.35 0.59 -24.98
C LEU A 237 -3.70 -0.28 -26.19
N GLY A 238 -4.99 -0.59 -26.41
CA GLY A 238 -5.42 -1.50 -27.47
C GLY A 238 -5.19 -2.99 -27.17
N PHE A 239 -4.93 -3.36 -25.93
CA PHE A 239 -4.68 -4.74 -25.50
C PHE A 239 -5.98 -5.55 -25.37
N GLU A 240 -5.87 -6.86 -25.45
CA GLU A 240 -7.03 -7.72 -25.30
C GLU A 240 -7.38 -7.91 -23.81
N GLY A 241 -8.58 -7.46 -23.44
CA GLY A 241 -9.10 -7.59 -22.07
C GLY A 241 -10.01 -8.80 -21.94
N THR A 242 -9.76 -9.61 -20.91
CA THR A 242 -10.60 -10.73 -20.48
C THR A 242 -11.09 -10.54 -19.04
N PRO A 243 -12.09 -11.28 -18.57
CA PRO A 243 -12.50 -11.22 -17.15
C PRO A 243 -11.37 -11.59 -16.16
N GLU A 244 -10.35 -12.29 -16.61
CA GLU A 244 -9.26 -12.83 -15.80
C GLU A 244 -7.98 -12.00 -15.89
N GLY A 245 -7.89 -11.07 -16.86
CA GLY A 245 -6.69 -10.26 -17.04
C GLY A 245 -6.60 -9.55 -18.39
N VAL A 246 -5.39 -9.18 -18.72
CA VAL A 246 -5.02 -8.45 -19.93
C VAL A 246 -3.97 -9.24 -20.70
N GLU A 247 -4.17 -9.39 -22.00
CA GLU A 247 -3.20 -10.00 -22.92
C GLU A 247 -2.54 -8.95 -23.80
N ASP A 248 -1.21 -8.95 -23.78
CA ASP A 248 -0.35 -8.13 -24.64
C ASP A 248 0.64 -9.03 -25.39
N ASN A 249 0.44 -9.19 -26.69
CA ASN A 249 1.35 -9.92 -27.59
C ASN A 249 1.77 -11.32 -27.07
N GLY A 250 0.83 -12.06 -26.47
CA GLY A 250 1.07 -13.39 -25.92
C GLY A 250 1.53 -13.42 -24.46
N ASN A 251 1.74 -12.26 -23.83
CA ASN A 251 1.95 -12.14 -22.39
C ASN A 251 0.61 -11.90 -21.70
N PHE A 252 0.27 -12.72 -20.73
CA PHE A 252 -0.97 -12.60 -19.98
C PHE A 252 -0.70 -12.13 -18.55
N THR A 253 -1.22 -10.94 -18.20
CA THR A 253 -1.19 -10.41 -16.84
C THR A 253 -2.51 -10.66 -16.15
N ARG A 254 -2.46 -11.43 -15.05
CA ARG A 254 -3.65 -11.76 -14.25
C ARG A 254 -4.15 -10.55 -13.46
N VAL A 255 -5.46 -10.29 -13.55
CA VAL A 255 -6.15 -9.25 -12.79
C VAL A 255 -7.28 -9.88 -11.99
N ALA A 256 -7.35 -9.62 -10.68
CA ALA A 256 -8.35 -10.22 -9.81
C ALA A 256 -8.81 -9.29 -8.68
N ALA A 257 -9.96 -9.61 -8.09
CA ALA A 257 -10.49 -8.94 -6.92
C ALA A 257 -10.18 -9.74 -5.65
N PHE A 258 -9.61 -9.07 -4.65
CA PHE A 258 -9.31 -9.62 -3.33
C PHE A 258 -9.84 -8.64 -2.26
N PRO A 259 -11.11 -8.75 -1.85
CA PRO A 259 -11.67 -7.87 -0.84
C PRO A 259 -10.90 -7.98 0.48
N ILE A 260 -10.47 -6.84 1.02
CA ILE A 260 -9.82 -6.81 2.32
C ILE A 260 -10.85 -7.07 3.42
N GLY A 261 -10.46 -7.84 4.45
CA GLY A 261 -11.25 -8.05 5.64
C GLY A 261 -10.79 -7.21 6.82
N ILE A 262 -11.42 -7.43 7.95
CA ILE A 262 -11.00 -6.90 9.25
C ILE A 262 -10.88 -8.05 10.25
N ASP A 263 -10.10 -7.83 11.31
CA ASP A 263 -10.11 -8.72 12.49
C ASP A 263 -11.16 -8.21 13.50
N PRO A 264 -12.34 -8.84 13.59
CA PRO A 264 -13.37 -8.42 14.53
C PRO A 264 -12.95 -8.64 16.00
N GLY A 265 -12.06 -9.61 16.26
CA GLY A 265 -11.57 -9.91 17.60
C GLY A 265 -10.88 -8.72 18.27
N ARG A 266 -10.13 -7.93 17.49
CA ARG A 266 -9.51 -6.68 17.95
C ARG A 266 -10.52 -5.68 18.51
N PHE A 267 -11.66 -5.53 17.84
CA PHE A 267 -12.71 -4.60 18.26
C PHE A 267 -13.46 -5.14 19.47
N THR A 268 -13.78 -6.43 19.50
CA THR A 268 -14.44 -7.08 20.64
C THR A 268 -13.58 -6.95 21.90
N GLN A 269 -12.30 -7.29 21.82
CA GLN A 269 -11.36 -7.14 22.93
C GLN A 269 -11.21 -5.69 23.41
N ALA A 270 -11.18 -4.73 22.48
CA ALA A 270 -11.12 -3.31 22.84
C ALA A 270 -12.35 -2.87 23.63
N LEU A 271 -13.53 -3.37 23.29
CA LEU A 271 -14.77 -3.08 24.00
C LEU A 271 -14.77 -3.60 25.45
N GLU A 272 -14.04 -4.66 25.74
CA GLU A 272 -13.94 -5.25 27.09
C GLU A 272 -13.01 -4.48 28.05
N THR A 273 -12.20 -3.53 27.51
CA THR A 273 -11.27 -2.77 28.33
C THR A 273 -11.99 -1.76 29.23
N GLU A 274 -11.54 -1.64 30.50
CA GLU A 274 -12.10 -0.69 31.46
C GLU A 274 -12.15 0.76 30.92
N ARG A 275 -11.09 1.18 30.20
CA ARG A 275 -11.00 2.51 29.62
C ARG A 275 -12.14 2.77 28.62
N VAL A 276 -12.41 1.82 27.74
CA VAL A 276 -13.47 1.95 26.71
C VAL A 276 -14.85 1.91 27.39
N GLN A 277 -15.05 1.01 28.35
CA GLN A 277 -16.32 0.92 29.10
C GLN A 277 -16.63 2.20 29.90
N ALA A 278 -15.62 2.79 30.54
CA ALA A 278 -15.78 4.06 31.25
C ALA A 278 -16.21 5.18 30.27
N HIS A 279 -15.58 5.26 29.09
CA HIS A 279 -15.91 6.25 28.09
C HIS A 279 -17.31 6.03 27.48
N ILE A 280 -17.71 4.79 27.23
CA ILE A 280 -19.08 4.45 26.80
C ILE A 280 -20.11 4.96 27.81
N ASN A 281 -19.87 4.77 29.10
CA ASN A 281 -20.79 5.23 30.15
C ASN A 281 -20.87 6.76 30.22
N GLU A 282 -19.73 7.44 30.06
CA GLU A 282 -19.69 8.91 29.98
C GLU A 282 -20.52 9.42 28.78
N LEU A 283 -20.33 8.84 27.59
CA LEU A 283 -21.09 9.23 26.41
C LEU A 283 -22.59 8.93 26.53
N ARG A 284 -22.96 7.80 27.12
CA ARG A 284 -24.38 7.47 27.41
C ARG A 284 -25.04 8.50 28.32
N GLN A 285 -24.35 8.93 29.38
CA GLN A 285 -24.85 9.97 30.26
C GLN A 285 -24.97 11.32 29.53
N ARG A 286 -23.92 11.70 28.78
CA ARG A 286 -23.89 12.99 28.06
C ARG A 286 -24.98 13.11 27.01
N PHE A 287 -25.33 12.02 26.34
CA PHE A 287 -26.29 12.02 25.24
C PHE A 287 -27.63 11.34 25.59
N GLN A 288 -27.92 11.22 26.88
CA GLN A 288 -29.16 10.60 27.34
C GLN A 288 -30.41 11.25 26.69
N GLY A 289 -31.28 10.42 26.11
CA GLY A 289 -32.50 10.87 25.44
C GLY A 289 -32.31 11.57 24.09
N ARG A 290 -31.05 11.59 23.56
CA ARG A 290 -30.76 12.17 22.25
C ARG A 290 -30.48 11.07 21.21
N LYS A 291 -30.83 11.33 19.96
CA LYS A 291 -30.32 10.57 18.82
C LYS A 291 -28.90 11.04 18.53
N VAL A 292 -27.96 10.10 18.37
CA VAL A 292 -26.55 10.42 18.11
C VAL A 292 -26.24 10.00 16.69
N MET A 293 -25.74 10.93 15.89
CA MET A 293 -25.11 10.66 14.60
C MET A 293 -23.61 10.85 14.76
N LEU A 294 -22.81 9.88 14.32
CA LEU A 294 -21.38 9.89 14.45
C LEU A 294 -20.75 9.90 13.05
N GLY A 295 -19.90 10.89 12.77
CA GLY A 295 -18.99 10.92 11.64
C GLY A 295 -17.54 10.86 12.17
N VAL A 296 -16.72 10.01 11.57
CA VAL A 296 -15.29 9.88 11.88
C VAL A 296 -14.52 9.80 10.57
N ASP A 297 -14.07 10.95 10.11
CA ASP A 297 -13.47 11.11 8.80
C ASP A 297 -12.19 11.95 8.88
N ARG A 298 -11.32 11.82 7.86
CA ARG A 298 -10.20 12.75 7.68
C ARG A 298 -10.74 14.06 7.10
N LEU A 299 -10.06 15.16 7.40
CA LEU A 299 -10.38 16.45 6.76
C LEU A 299 -9.84 16.43 5.32
N ASP A 300 -10.58 15.78 4.44
CA ASP A 300 -10.26 15.53 3.05
C ASP A 300 -11.49 15.84 2.19
N MET A 301 -11.28 16.30 0.94
CA MET A 301 -12.38 16.65 0.02
C MET A 301 -13.23 15.43 -0.38
N ILE A 302 -12.67 14.23 -0.32
CA ILE A 302 -13.34 12.98 -0.73
C ILE A 302 -14.30 12.48 0.35
N GLU A 303 -14.05 12.79 1.62
CA GLU A 303 -14.81 12.25 2.76
C GLU A 303 -16.22 12.88 2.91
N GLY A 304 -16.53 13.94 2.16
CA GLY A 304 -17.87 14.53 2.14
C GLY A 304 -18.30 15.21 3.44
N ILE A 305 -17.38 15.73 4.24
CA ILE A 305 -17.66 16.40 5.52
C ILE A 305 -18.70 17.52 5.38
N PRO A 306 -18.68 18.40 4.35
CA PRO A 306 -19.72 19.40 4.17
C PRO A 306 -21.13 18.80 4.03
N GLN A 307 -21.25 17.65 3.36
CA GLN A 307 -22.51 16.94 3.16
C GLN A 307 -23.04 16.28 4.43
N GLN A 308 -22.12 15.88 5.34
CA GLN A 308 -22.49 15.32 6.65
C GLN A 308 -23.02 16.39 7.62
N LEU A 309 -22.64 17.67 7.42
CA LEU A 309 -23.04 18.78 8.28
C LEU A 309 -24.36 19.46 7.83
N LEU A 310 -24.84 19.14 6.63
CA LEU A 310 -26.11 19.61 6.06
C LEU A 310 -27.26 18.65 6.37
#